data_c91bad04dce2f07c899e94d46ee2c243
#
_entry.id   c91bad04dce2f07c899e94d46ee2c243
#
_cell.length_a   1.000
_cell.length_b   1.000
_cell.length_c   1.000
_cell.angle_alpha   90.00
_cell.angle_beta   90.00
_cell.angle_gamma   90.00
#
_symmetry.space_group_name_H-M   'P 1'
#
loop_
_entity.id
_entity.type
_entity.pdbx_description
1 polymer ?
#
loop_
_entity_poly.entity_id
_entity_poly.type
_entity_poly.pdbx_seq_one_letter_code
_entity_poly.pdbx_strand_id
1 'polypeptide(L)'
;MKGGMMGTYRVPLVATVALLLVAAPVRMGAQGGQRSTQPPPTARSRAAIDLTGTWVSVITEDWTSRMITPRKGNFDGVPINSEGRRIANAWDPAKDEAAGEQCKGYGAVGVMRQPGRMRISWQDDSTLKVELEAGNQTRLFHFGPTQPATGEPIWQGYSEAEWQNAITRSGPLNGNLKVVTTRMRPGYSRKNGVPYSANAHLTEYFHHMTVPNGDQWLTLISELRDPQYYAETWVVSSHFKKVPDGSKWNPEPCLAR
;
A
#
# COMPACT_ATOMS: atom_id res chain seq x y z
N MET A 1 -81.18 -16.90 -71.49
CA MET A 1 -80.55 -17.59 -72.65
C MET A 1 -79.25 -18.20 -72.23
N LYS A 2 -79.18 -19.52 -72.35
CA LYS A 2 -77.93 -20.35 -72.50
C LYS A 2 -76.84 -20.20 -71.48
N GLY A 3 -76.33 -21.22 -70.93
CA GLY A 3 -76.39 -22.68 -71.16
C GLY A 3 -75.22 -23.24 -70.34
N GLY A 4 -75.41 -24.32 -69.81
CA GLY A 4 -74.59 -25.04 -68.85
C GLY A 4 -73.29 -25.55 -69.42
N MET A 5 -72.44 -25.95 -68.52
CA MET A 5 -71.58 -27.12 -68.76
C MET A 5 -71.09 -27.69 -67.44
N MET A 6 -71.39 -28.92 -67.23
CA MET A 6 -70.93 -29.79 -66.11
C MET A 6 -69.48 -30.10 -66.25
N GLY A 7 -68.72 -29.78 -65.23
CA GLY A 7 -67.32 -30.17 -65.14
C GLY A 7 -67.18 -31.23 -64.01
N THR A 8 -66.74 -32.41 -64.40
CA THR A 8 -66.53 -33.57 -63.54
C THR A 8 -65.27 -33.33 -62.64
N TYR A 9 -65.49 -33.33 -61.34
CA TYR A 9 -64.40 -33.30 -60.37
C TYR A 9 -63.78 -34.70 -60.19
N ARG A 10 -62.53 -34.80 -60.54
CA ARG A 10 -61.63 -35.95 -60.17
C ARG A 10 -61.03 -35.66 -58.83
N VAL A 11 -61.28 -36.54 -57.86
CA VAL A 11 -60.72 -36.53 -56.54
C VAL A 11 -59.30 -37.16 -56.60
N PRO A 12 -58.22 -36.45 -56.23
CA PRO A 12 -56.94 -37.13 -56.08
C PRO A 12 -56.82 -37.82 -54.74
N LEU A 13 -56.37 -39.04 -54.79
CA LEU A 13 -56.00 -39.89 -53.65
C LEU A 13 -54.81 -39.27 -52.89
N VAL A 14 -55.08 -38.83 -51.68
CA VAL A 14 -53.99 -38.31 -50.81
C VAL A 14 -53.32 -39.49 -50.09
N ALA A 15 -52.13 -39.84 -50.50
CA ALA A 15 -51.29 -40.81 -49.79
C ALA A 15 -50.73 -40.20 -48.51
N THR A 16 -51.19 -40.64 -47.39
CA THR A 16 -50.71 -40.24 -46.04
C THR A 16 -49.36 -40.92 -45.80
N VAL A 17 -48.22 -40.14 -45.90
CA VAL A 17 -46.93 -40.62 -45.49
C VAL A 17 -46.81 -40.37 -43.97
N ALA A 18 -46.82 -41.40 -43.17
CA ALA A 18 -46.57 -41.36 -41.74
C ALA A 18 -45.09 -41.17 -41.50
N LEU A 19 -44.68 -39.96 -41.08
CA LEU A 19 -43.32 -39.64 -40.69
C LEU A 19 -43.12 -40.12 -39.25
N LEU A 20 -42.39 -41.22 -39.05
CA LEU A 20 -41.94 -41.68 -37.75
C LEU A 20 -40.80 -40.77 -37.26
N LEU A 21 -41.10 -39.82 -36.38
CA LEU A 21 -40.16 -39.05 -35.62
C LEU A 21 -39.50 -39.95 -34.56
N VAL A 22 -38.27 -40.42 -34.87
CA VAL A 22 -37.43 -41.08 -33.87
C VAL A 22 -36.86 -39.98 -32.95
N ALA A 23 -37.41 -39.82 -31.76
CA ALA A 23 -36.90 -38.96 -30.73
C ALA A 23 -35.61 -39.58 -30.17
N ALA A 24 -34.44 -39.10 -30.67
CA ALA A 24 -33.14 -39.38 -30.04
C ALA A 24 -33.05 -38.64 -28.70
N PRO A 25 -32.68 -39.32 -27.58
CA PRO A 25 -32.48 -38.62 -26.31
C PRO A 25 -31.27 -37.69 -26.44
N VAL A 26 -31.52 -36.38 -26.41
CA VAL A 26 -30.47 -35.37 -26.23
C VAL A 26 -29.90 -35.55 -24.84
N ARG A 27 -28.73 -36.21 -24.75
CA ARG A 27 -27.93 -36.21 -23.53
C ARG A 27 -27.43 -34.76 -23.33
N MET A 28 -28.11 -33.98 -22.47
CA MET A 28 -27.54 -32.80 -21.88
C MET A 28 -26.30 -33.24 -21.07
N GLY A 29 -25.15 -33.20 -21.69
CA GLY A 29 -23.89 -33.26 -20.99
C GLY A 29 -23.84 -32.04 -20.06
N ALA A 30 -23.98 -32.24 -18.76
CA ALA A 30 -23.63 -31.24 -17.77
C ALA A 30 -22.14 -30.94 -18.00
N GLN A 31 -21.87 -29.82 -18.66
CA GLN A 31 -20.52 -29.21 -18.63
C GLN A 31 -20.30 -28.81 -17.18
N GLY A 32 -19.77 -29.72 -16.39
CA GLY A 32 -19.15 -29.41 -15.13
C GLY A 32 -18.05 -28.42 -15.44
N GLY A 33 -18.30 -27.13 -15.13
CA GLY A 33 -17.27 -26.11 -15.22
C GLY A 33 -16.06 -26.62 -14.45
N GLN A 34 -14.99 -26.95 -15.14
CA GLN A 34 -13.69 -27.16 -14.52
C GLN A 34 -13.37 -25.88 -13.78
N ARG A 35 -13.59 -25.89 -12.46
CA ARG A 35 -13.01 -24.85 -11.58
C ARG A 35 -11.51 -24.88 -11.87
N SER A 36 -11.01 -23.78 -12.41
CA SER A 36 -9.57 -23.65 -12.62
C SER A 36 -8.89 -23.94 -11.29
N THR A 37 -8.03 -24.92 -11.28
CA THR A 37 -7.21 -25.31 -10.12
C THR A 37 -6.07 -24.32 -9.89
N GLN A 38 -6.11 -23.16 -10.53
CA GLN A 38 -5.10 -22.12 -10.39
C GLN A 38 -5.23 -21.51 -9.00
N PRO A 39 -4.14 -21.47 -8.21
CA PRO A 39 -4.17 -20.84 -6.90
C PRO A 39 -4.62 -19.38 -7.02
N PRO A 40 -5.30 -18.82 -6.02
CA PRO A 40 -5.71 -17.43 -6.06
C PRO A 40 -4.48 -16.52 -6.24
N PRO A 41 -4.62 -15.42 -6.99
CA PRO A 41 -3.49 -14.53 -7.24
C PRO A 41 -2.99 -13.91 -5.92
N THR A 42 -1.67 -13.92 -5.74
CA THR A 42 -0.99 -13.38 -4.55
C THR A 42 -0.97 -11.85 -4.56
N ALA A 43 -0.65 -11.22 -3.43
CA ALA A 43 -0.48 -9.76 -3.37
C ALA A 43 0.64 -9.29 -4.30
N ARG A 44 1.73 -10.06 -4.39
CA ARG A 44 2.84 -9.80 -5.29
C ARG A 44 2.42 -9.85 -6.76
N SER A 45 1.65 -10.87 -7.15
CA SER A 45 1.19 -11.02 -8.55
C SER A 45 0.14 -9.97 -8.95
N ARG A 46 -0.52 -9.35 -7.99
CA ARG A 46 -1.52 -8.27 -8.18
C ARG A 46 -0.94 -6.88 -7.99
N ALA A 47 0.38 -6.76 -7.81
CA ALA A 47 1.01 -5.46 -7.58
C ALA A 47 0.66 -4.48 -8.71
N ALA A 48 0.02 -3.36 -8.33
CA ALA A 48 -0.39 -2.32 -9.25
C ALA A 48 0.82 -1.52 -9.79
N ILE A 49 1.89 -1.48 -9.00
CA ILE A 49 3.15 -0.79 -9.29
C ILE A 49 4.31 -1.63 -8.77
N ASP A 50 5.47 -1.53 -9.40
CA ASP A 50 6.70 -2.15 -8.90
C ASP A 50 7.49 -1.15 -8.05
N LEU A 51 7.50 -1.38 -6.75
CA LEU A 51 8.26 -0.59 -5.78
C LEU A 51 9.64 -1.18 -5.49
N THR A 52 9.96 -2.37 -6.02
CA THR A 52 11.21 -3.06 -5.67
C THR A 52 12.46 -2.32 -6.15
N GLY A 53 13.54 -2.49 -5.42
CA GLY A 53 14.84 -1.88 -5.73
C GLY A 53 15.36 -0.97 -4.64
N THR A 54 16.39 -0.20 -4.98
CA THR A 54 17.05 0.75 -4.07
C THR A 54 16.62 2.18 -4.43
N TRP A 55 16.26 2.92 -3.42
CA TRP A 55 15.78 4.30 -3.50
C TRP A 55 16.62 5.20 -2.61
N VAL A 56 16.88 6.43 -3.05
CA VAL A 56 17.55 7.46 -2.24
C VAL A 56 16.60 8.61 -1.99
N SER A 57 16.57 9.11 -0.76
CA SER A 57 15.75 10.27 -0.41
C SER A 57 16.20 11.53 -1.15
N VAL A 58 15.25 12.29 -1.67
CA VAL A 58 15.44 13.62 -2.26
C VAL A 58 14.68 14.61 -1.38
N ILE A 59 15.42 15.41 -0.63
CA ILE A 59 14.85 16.33 0.37
C ILE A 59 14.51 17.65 -0.30
N THR A 60 13.25 17.84 -0.65
CA THR A 60 12.73 19.05 -1.30
C THR A 60 11.86 19.89 -0.38
N GLU A 61 11.23 19.24 0.60
CA GLU A 61 10.34 19.88 1.59
C GLU A 61 10.88 19.71 3.00
N ASP A 62 10.62 20.65 3.88
CA ASP A 62 11.07 20.67 5.29
C ASP A 62 12.58 20.41 5.46
N TRP A 63 13.39 20.78 4.47
CA TRP A 63 14.80 20.39 4.40
C TRP A 63 15.58 20.77 5.66
N THR A 64 15.31 21.95 6.26
CA THR A 64 15.98 22.41 7.48
C THR A 64 15.71 21.50 8.68
N SER A 65 14.51 20.92 8.76
CA SER A 65 14.12 20.03 9.87
C SER A 65 14.36 18.54 9.58
N ARG A 66 14.63 18.19 8.33
CA ARG A 66 14.96 16.82 7.91
C ARG A 66 16.45 16.57 7.80
N MET A 67 17.22 17.55 7.31
CA MET A 67 18.69 17.45 7.18
C MET A 67 19.41 17.69 8.50
N ILE A 68 18.83 18.50 9.38
CA ILE A 68 19.41 18.83 10.69
C ILE A 68 18.31 18.63 11.73
N THR A 69 18.63 17.93 12.83
CA THR A 69 17.70 17.83 13.96
C THR A 69 17.37 19.24 14.48
N PRO A 70 16.10 19.67 14.46
CA PRO A 70 15.73 20.98 14.96
C PRO A 70 16.04 21.12 16.46
N ARG A 71 16.23 22.36 16.90
CA ARG A 71 16.43 22.61 18.32
C ARG A 71 15.16 22.23 19.11
N LYS A 72 15.35 21.84 20.35
CA LYS A 72 14.25 21.67 21.31
C LYS A 72 13.39 22.93 21.33
N GLY A 73 12.06 22.77 21.33
CA GLY A 73 11.13 23.90 21.27
C GLY A 73 10.78 24.38 19.85
N ASN A 74 11.51 23.97 18.83
CA ASN A 74 11.12 24.25 17.44
C ASN A 74 10.20 23.16 16.90
N PHE A 75 8.92 23.48 16.80
CA PHE A 75 7.87 22.57 16.31
C PHE A 75 7.17 23.12 15.05
N ASP A 76 7.85 24.02 14.32
CA ASP A 76 7.31 24.65 13.11
C ASP A 76 6.85 23.59 12.10
N GLY A 77 5.64 23.78 11.54
CA GLY A 77 5.02 22.87 10.58
C GLY A 77 4.51 21.55 11.18
N VAL A 78 4.49 21.40 12.52
CA VAL A 78 3.87 20.25 13.19
C VAL A 78 2.67 20.73 14.02
N PRO A 79 1.45 20.24 13.76
CA PRO A 79 0.24 20.70 14.44
C PRO A 79 0.08 20.03 15.82
N ILE A 80 1.11 20.03 16.66
CA ILE A 80 1.03 19.47 18.00
C ILE A 80 0.18 20.34 18.92
N ASN A 81 -0.64 19.70 19.75
CA ASN A 81 -1.45 20.35 20.76
C ASN A 81 -0.62 20.74 22.01
N SER A 82 -1.26 21.29 23.03
CA SER A 82 -0.58 21.72 24.27
C SER A 82 0.12 20.56 24.99
N GLU A 83 -0.48 19.37 25.02
CA GLU A 83 0.11 18.19 25.65
C GLU A 83 1.33 17.68 24.86
N GLY A 84 1.22 17.61 23.54
CA GLY A 84 2.35 17.27 22.66
C GLY A 84 3.52 18.24 22.86
N ARG A 85 3.25 19.55 22.98
CA ARG A 85 4.27 20.58 23.28
C ARG A 85 4.90 20.37 24.65
N ARG A 86 4.11 20.03 25.66
CA ARG A 86 4.61 19.77 27.01
C ARG A 86 5.60 18.60 27.01
N ILE A 87 5.25 17.48 26.36
CA ILE A 87 6.11 16.31 26.24
C ILE A 87 7.38 16.64 25.42
N ALA A 88 7.23 17.28 24.27
CA ALA A 88 8.37 17.67 23.43
C ALA A 88 9.35 18.63 24.13
N ASN A 89 8.84 19.55 24.95
CA ASN A 89 9.67 20.42 25.76
C ASN A 89 10.39 19.70 26.92
N ALA A 90 9.92 18.54 27.31
CA ALA A 90 10.60 17.66 28.29
C ALA A 90 11.66 16.76 27.65
N TRP A 91 11.76 16.70 26.32
CA TRP A 91 12.72 15.87 25.61
C TRP A 91 14.16 16.07 26.08
N ASP A 92 14.82 14.96 26.30
CA ASP A 92 16.22 14.91 26.77
C ASP A 92 16.90 13.70 26.09
N PRO A 93 17.67 13.93 25.02
CA PRO A 93 18.30 12.83 24.28
C PRO A 93 19.29 12.03 25.11
N ALA A 94 19.91 12.61 26.12
CA ALA A 94 20.84 11.88 26.99
C ALA A 94 20.10 10.86 27.87
N LYS A 95 18.86 11.16 28.27
CA LYS A 95 18.02 10.18 28.99
C LYS A 95 17.58 9.04 28.07
N ASP A 96 17.19 9.34 26.82
CA ASP A 96 16.83 8.32 25.85
C ASP A 96 18.02 7.41 25.55
N GLU A 97 19.22 7.97 25.42
CA GLU A 97 20.44 7.22 25.18
C GLU A 97 20.82 6.32 26.38
N ALA A 98 20.76 6.86 27.58
CA ALA A 98 21.02 6.09 28.81
C ALA A 98 20.01 4.96 29.04
N ALA A 99 18.78 5.11 28.54
CA ALA A 99 17.73 4.09 28.60
C ALA A 99 17.79 3.09 27.43
N GLY A 100 18.72 3.21 26.48
CA GLY A 100 18.78 2.38 25.27
C GLY A 100 17.63 2.67 24.28
N GLU A 101 17.03 3.87 24.34
CA GLU A 101 15.88 4.27 23.57
C GLU A 101 16.19 5.25 22.43
N GLN A 102 17.42 5.29 21.97
CA GLN A 102 17.90 6.16 20.89
C GLN A 102 17.14 5.95 19.57
N CYS A 103 16.44 4.83 19.40
CA CYS A 103 15.62 4.55 18.23
C CYS A 103 14.20 5.17 18.26
N LYS A 104 13.81 5.90 19.29
CA LYS A 104 12.48 6.55 19.38
C LYS A 104 12.13 7.44 18.19
N GLY A 105 13.12 8.13 17.60
CA GLY A 105 12.94 8.98 16.43
C GLY A 105 13.00 8.25 15.08
N TYR A 106 13.21 6.93 15.09
CA TYR A 106 13.33 6.08 13.91
C TYR A 106 12.18 5.08 13.78
N GLY A 107 11.11 5.26 14.55
CA GLY A 107 9.87 4.49 14.39
C GLY A 107 9.16 4.79 13.05
N ALA A 108 8.11 4.04 12.74
CA ALA A 108 7.40 4.14 11.47
C ALA A 108 7.01 5.58 11.09
N VAL A 109 6.62 6.40 12.06
CA VAL A 109 6.20 7.80 11.86
C VAL A 109 7.36 8.69 11.40
N GLY A 110 8.58 8.45 11.91
CA GLY A 110 9.73 9.33 11.67
C GLY A 110 10.70 8.84 10.60
N VAL A 111 10.88 7.52 10.49
CA VAL A 111 12.00 6.93 9.74
C VAL A 111 11.97 7.25 8.24
N MET A 112 10.79 7.28 7.61
CA MET A 112 10.65 7.60 6.17
C MET A 112 10.96 9.07 5.84
N ARG A 113 11.11 9.91 6.85
CA ARG A 113 11.50 11.32 6.71
C ARG A 113 12.99 11.54 6.90
N GLN A 114 13.72 10.55 7.42
CA GLN A 114 15.17 10.66 7.57
C GLN A 114 15.87 10.62 6.20
N PRO A 115 16.97 11.39 6.02
CA PRO A 115 17.83 11.22 4.85
C PRO A 115 18.42 9.82 4.81
N GLY A 116 18.65 9.30 3.62
CA GLY A 116 19.27 7.99 3.43
C GLY A 116 18.66 7.21 2.28
N ARG A 117 19.08 5.96 2.17
CA ARG A 117 18.54 5.01 1.19
C ARG A 117 17.57 4.06 1.84
N MET A 118 16.67 3.52 1.02
CA MET A 118 15.84 2.38 1.38
C MET A 118 15.92 1.32 0.29
N ARG A 119 15.77 0.06 0.68
CA ARG A 119 15.61 -1.09 -0.20
C ARG A 119 14.21 -1.65 -0.01
N ILE A 120 13.51 -1.86 -1.11
CA ILE A 120 12.20 -2.48 -1.11
C ILE A 120 12.30 -3.80 -1.84
N SER A 121 11.85 -4.87 -1.22
CA SER A 121 11.88 -6.22 -1.78
C SER A 121 10.71 -7.05 -1.27
N TRP A 122 10.29 -8.06 -2.03
CA TRP A 122 9.34 -9.03 -1.53
C TRP A 122 10.05 -10.02 -0.61
N GLN A 123 9.59 -10.14 0.64
CA GLN A 123 10.02 -11.18 1.55
C GLN A 123 9.37 -12.51 1.19
N ASP A 124 8.09 -12.45 0.84
CA ASP A 124 7.25 -13.56 0.35
C ASP A 124 6.14 -13.00 -0.56
N ASP A 125 5.17 -13.81 -0.97
CA ASP A 125 4.09 -13.42 -1.87
C ASP A 125 3.04 -12.47 -1.25
N SER A 126 3.11 -12.24 0.05
CA SER A 126 2.15 -11.43 0.83
C SER A 126 2.81 -10.37 1.70
N THR A 127 4.13 -10.31 1.74
CA THR A 127 4.87 -9.39 2.60
C THR A 127 5.91 -8.60 1.82
N LEU A 128 5.76 -7.28 1.77
CA LEU A 128 6.75 -6.37 1.22
C LEU A 128 7.67 -5.90 2.35
N LYS A 129 8.97 -6.06 2.18
CA LYS A 129 10.01 -5.64 3.14
C LYS A 129 10.62 -4.33 2.69
N VAL A 130 10.70 -3.36 3.62
CA VAL A 130 11.36 -2.06 3.44
C VAL A 130 12.49 -1.95 4.46
N GLU A 131 13.72 -1.99 3.98
CA GLU A 131 14.94 -1.80 4.77
C GLU A 131 15.40 -0.35 4.60
N LEU A 132 15.82 0.30 5.69
CA LEU A 132 16.23 1.71 5.70
C LEU A 132 17.63 1.85 6.30
N GLU A 133 18.50 2.65 5.67
CA GLU A 133 19.81 2.99 6.22
C GLU A 133 19.67 3.73 7.56
N ALA A 134 18.73 4.67 7.63
CA ALA A 134 18.50 5.47 8.82
C ALA A 134 18.08 4.59 10.01
N GLY A 135 18.93 4.53 11.01
CA GLY A 135 18.72 3.72 12.20
C GLY A 135 18.81 2.22 11.95
N ASN A 136 19.23 1.76 10.76
CA ASN A 136 19.24 0.34 10.36
C ASN A 136 17.89 -0.33 10.61
N GLN A 137 16.79 0.30 10.16
CA GLN A 137 15.44 -0.14 10.45
C GLN A 137 14.87 -1.01 9.34
N THR A 138 13.93 -1.90 9.70
CA THR A 138 13.17 -2.72 8.75
C THR A 138 11.68 -2.61 9.06
N ARG A 139 10.87 -2.39 8.03
CA ARG A 139 9.41 -2.39 8.08
C ARG A 139 8.87 -3.52 7.22
N LEU A 140 7.82 -4.20 7.68
CA LEU A 140 7.14 -5.25 6.95
C LEU A 140 5.70 -4.80 6.66
N PHE A 141 5.31 -4.82 5.40
CA PHE A 141 3.97 -4.46 4.95
C PHE A 141 3.22 -5.73 4.57
N HIS A 142 2.20 -6.07 5.34
CA HIS A 142 1.45 -7.32 5.22
C HIS A 142 0.18 -7.13 4.39
N PHE A 143 0.00 -7.96 3.38
CA PHE A 143 -1.16 -7.96 2.51
C PHE A 143 -2.11 -9.12 2.85
N GLY A 144 -3.41 -8.90 2.64
CA GLY A 144 -4.44 -9.93 2.80
C GLY A 144 -5.06 -9.96 4.20
N PRO A 145 -5.75 -11.06 4.55
CA PRO A 145 -6.37 -11.20 5.86
C PRO A 145 -5.29 -11.10 6.93
N THR A 146 -5.33 -10.03 7.66
CA THR A 146 -4.35 -9.76 8.69
C THR A 146 -4.63 -10.66 9.90
N GLN A 147 -3.65 -11.43 10.30
CA GLN A 147 -3.69 -12.02 11.63
C GLN A 147 -3.49 -10.87 12.64
N PRO A 148 -4.26 -10.87 13.74
CA PRO A 148 -4.02 -9.88 14.78
C PRO A 148 -2.53 -9.88 15.15
N ALA A 149 -1.91 -8.72 15.10
CA ALA A 149 -0.52 -8.59 15.49
C ALA A 149 -0.36 -9.08 16.94
N THR A 150 0.47 -10.08 17.15
CA THR A 150 0.77 -10.63 18.45
C THR A 150 2.10 -10.08 18.98
N GLY A 151 2.28 -10.06 20.30
CA GLY A 151 3.50 -9.57 20.93
C GLY A 151 3.43 -8.10 21.35
N GLU A 152 4.53 -7.65 21.94
CA GLU A 152 4.69 -6.28 22.43
C GLU A 152 4.78 -5.27 21.25
N PRO A 153 4.24 -4.05 21.42
CA PRO A 153 4.40 -2.99 20.42
C PRO A 153 5.89 -2.68 20.17
N ILE A 154 6.22 -2.52 18.90
CA ILE A 154 7.56 -2.09 18.45
C ILE A 154 7.47 -0.70 17.79
N TRP A 155 8.58 0.01 17.62
CA TRP A 155 8.54 1.34 17.00
C TRP A 155 8.06 1.33 15.55
N GLN A 156 8.28 0.22 14.81
CA GLN A 156 7.80 0.07 13.43
C GLN A 156 6.31 -0.33 13.36
N GLY A 157 5.71 -0.70 14.51
CA GLY A 157 4.31 -1.09 14.57
C GLY A 157 3.98 -2.32 13.75
N TYR A 158 2.69 -2.46 13.44
CA TYR A 158 2.17 -3.45 12.52
C TYR A 158 1.54 -2.75 11.32
N SER A 159 1.99 -3.07 10.11
CA SER A 159 1.59 -2.39 8.89
C SER A 159 0.76 -3.30 7.98
N GLU A 160 -0.49 -2.92 7.75
CA GLU A 160 -1.42 -3.54 6.83
C GLU A 160 -1.36 -2.82 5.48
N ALA A 161 -1.21 -3.58 4.40
CA ALA A 161 -0.99 -3.05 3.07
C ALA A 161 -2.09 -3.47 2.09
N GLU A 162 -2.50 -2.55 1.23
CA GLU A 162 -3.45 -2.82 0.16
C GLU A 162 -3.06 -2.09 -1.14
N TRP A 163 -3.21 -2.77 -2.27
CA TRP A 163 -3.10 -2.14 -3.57
C TRP A 163 -4.37 -1.35 -3.88
N GLN A 164 -4.20 -0.07 -4.18
CA GLN A 164 -5.28 0.78 -4.68
C GLN A 164 -5.13 0.93 -6.18
N ASN A 165 -6.03 0.33 -6.94
CA ASN A 165 -6.02 0.40 -8.38
C ASN A 165 -6.94 1.53 -8.84
N ALA A 166 -6.39 2.48 -9.58
CA ALA A 166 -7.21 3.43 -10.32
C ALA A 166 -7.80 2.71 -11.55
N ILE A 167 -9.09 2.43 -11.53
CA ILE A 167 -9.81 1.88 -12.70
C ILE A 167 -10.26 3.06 -13.55
N THR A 168 -9.78 3.12 -14.79
CA THR A 168 -10.29 4.08 -15.80
C THR A 168 -11.03 3.35 -16.88
N ARG A 169 -11.75 4.12 -17.74
CA ARG A 169 -12.42 3.57 -18.93
C ARG A 169 -11.46 2.89 -19.91
N SER A 170 -10.17 3.20 -19.86
CA SER A 170 -9.12 2.66 -20.73
C SER A 170 -8.35 1.47 -20.14
N GLY A 171 -8.75 0.97 -18.97
CA GLY A 171 -8.05 -0.11 -18.25
C GLY A 171 -7.38 0.36 -16.95
N PRO A 172 -6.59 -0.49 -16.28
CA PRO A 172 -5.91 -0.13 -15.05
C PRO A 172 -4.86 0.95 -15.34
N LEU A 173 -5.10 2.14 -14.83
CA LEU A 173 -4.04 3.14 -14.70
C LEU A 173 -3.33 2.92 -13.37
N ASN A 174 -2.04 3.23 -13.38
CA ASN A 174 -1.14 3.27 -12.26
C ASN A 174 -1.87 3.32 -10.91
N GLY A 175 -1.76 2.24 -10.15
CA GLY A 175 -2.24 2.19 -8.80
C GLY A 175 -1.24 2.79 -7.83
N ASN A 176 -1.58 2.77 -6.57
CA ASN A 176 -0.69 3.10 -5.47
C ASN A 176 -0.77 2.01 -4.39
N LEU A 177 0.23 2.00 -3.52
CA LEU A 177 0.19 1.19 -2.31
C LEU A 177 -0.29 2.08 -1.16
N LYS A 178 -1.34 1.65 -0.46
CA LYS A 178 -1.74 2.21 0.82
C LYS A 178 -1.28 1.30 1.94
N VAL A 179 -0.71 1.87 2.99
CA VAL A 179 -0.25 1.17 4.18
C VAL A 179 -0.83 1.85 5.41
N VAL A 180 -1.45 1.08 6.30
CA VAL A 180 -1.93 1.57 7.60
C VAL A 180 -1.12 0.90 8.69
N THR A 181 -0.43 1.71 9.50
CA THR A 181 0.40 1.24 10.60
C THR A 181 -0.22 1.61 11.94
N THR A 182 -0.37 0.61 12.78
CA THR A 182 -0.89 0.71 14.15
C THR A 182 0.01 -0.03 15.13
N ARG A 183 -0.36 -0.11 16.40
CA ARG A 183 0.41 -0.82 17.44
C ARG A 183 1.88 -0.38 17.52
N MET A 184 2.11 0.88 17.28
CA MET A 184 3.44 1.46 17.43
C MET A 184 3.78 1.67 18.91
N ARG A 185 5.01 1.32 19.30
CA ARG A 185 5.55 1.78 20.56
C ARG A 185 5.66 3.31 20.53
N PRO A 186 5.28 4.03 21.59
CA PRO A 186 5.41 5.49 21.63
C PRO A 186 6.83 5.96 21.30
N GLY A 187 6.93 6.97 20.46
CA GLY A 187 8.22 7.48 19.98
C GLY A 187 8.12 8.93 19.51
N TYR A 188 9.02 9.31 18.61
CA TYR A 188 9.07 10.68 18.08
C TYR A 188 8.84 10.71 16.58
N SER A 189 7.98 11.63 16.13
CA SER A 189 7.77 11.94 14.70
C SER A 189 8.88 12.83 14.12
N ARG A 190 9.58 13.54 14.99
CA ARG A 190 10.81 14.29 14.70
C ARG A 190 11.85 14.01 15.77
N LYS A 191 13.10 13.97 15.40
CA LYS A 191 14.23 13.67 16.29
C LYS A 191 14.45 14.68 17.43
N ASN A 192 13.75 15.81 17.43
CA ASN A 192 13.77 16.78 18.53
C ASN A 192 12.66 16.55 19.57
N GLY A 193 12.19 15.33 19.69
CA GLY A 193 11.29 14.93 20.77
C GLY A 193 9.79 15.18 20.51
N VAL A 194 9.38 15.51 19.29
CA VAL A 194 7.94 15.63 18.95
C VAL A 194 7.27 14.26 19.08
N PRO A 195 6.38 14.03 20.07
CA PRO A 195 5.91 12.71 20.40
C PRO A 195 4.83 12.20 19.45
N TYR A 196 4.69 10.88 19.38
CA TYR A 196 3.45 10.19 19.03
C TYR A 196 3.13 9.12 20.08
N SER A 197 1.84 8.83 20.27
CA SER A 197 1.36 7.90 21.29
C SER A 197 1.22 6.47 20.78
N ALA A 198 0.93 5.53 21.68
CA ALA A 198 0.58 4.16 21.32
C ALA A 198 -0.73 4.03 20.53
N ASN A 199 -1.59 5.06 20.60
CA ASN A 199 -2.88 5.12 19.88
C ASN A 199 -2.77 5.84 18.54
N ALA A 200 -1.56 6.19 18.11
CA ALA A 200 -1.33 6.83 16.83
C ALA A 200 -1.68 5.88 15.67
N HIS A 201 -2.27 6.44 14.62
CA HIS A 201 -2.52 5.77 13.34
C HIS A 201 -1.71 6.49 12.27
N LEU A 202 -0.88 5.75 11.56
CA LEU A 202 -0.13 6.25 10.41
C LEU A 202 -0.69 5.64 9.14
N THR A 203 -1.19 6.47 8.23
CA THR A 203 -1.58 6.04 6.89
C THR A 203 -0.57 6.58 5.89
N GLU A 204 -0.09 5.73 5.00
CA GLU A 204 0.94 6.07 4.02
C GLU A 204 0.49 5.65 2.63
N TYR A 205 0.71 6.53 1.64
CA TYR A 205 0.40 6.29 0.24
C TYR A 205 1.68 6.38 -0.58
N PHE A 206 2.05 5.29 -1.23
CA PHE A 206 3.24 5.17 -2.07
C PHE A 206 2.85 5.31 -3.54
N HIS A 207 3.23 6.40 -4.16
CA HIS A 207 2.98 6.72 -5.56
C HIS A 207 4.27 6.61 -6.36
N HIS A 208 4.30 5.71 -7.33
CA HIS A 208 5.44 5.54 -8.24
C HIS A 208 5.16 6.21 -9.57
N MET A 209 6.15 6.90 -10.12
CA MET A 209 6.10 7.50 -11.45
C MET A 209 7.43 7.33 -12.19
N THR A 210 7.35 7.20 -13.50
CA THR A 210 8.49 7.30 -14.40
C THR A 210 8.37 8.60 -15.18
N VAL A 211 9.41 9.46 -15.11
CA VAL A 211 9.42 10.73 -15.85
C VAL A 211 10.04 10.55 -17.24
N PRO A 212 9.86 11.51 -18.18
CA PRO A 212 10.25 11.35 -19.58
C PRO A 212 11.72 10.99 -19.83
N ASN A 213 12.64 11.36 -18.93
CA ASN A 213 14.06 11.02 -19.02
C ASN A 213 14.39 9.59 -18.54
N GLY A 214 13.38 8.81 -18.15
CA GLY A 214 13.52 7.44 -17.63
C GLY A 214 13.77 7.34 -16.13
N ASP A 215 13.95 8.45 -15.42
CA ASP A 215 14.09 8.43 -13.97
C ASP A 215 12.80 7.93 -13.29
N GLN A 216 12.95 7.08 -12.30
CA GLN A 216 11.84 6.59 -11.48
C GLN A 216 11.82 7.31 -10.14
N TRP A 217 10.65 7.80 -9.78
CA TRP A 217 10.40 8.53 -8.56
C TRP A 217 9.32 7.85 -7.73
N LEU A 218 9.48 7.92 -6.43
CA LEU A 218 8.51 7.50 -5.45
C LEU A 218 8.15 8.68 -4.56
N THR A 219 6.88 9.06 -4.56
CA THR A 219 6.33 10.04 -3.63
C THR A 219 5.56 9.29 -2.56
N LEU A 220 5.93 9.53 -1.32
CA LEU A 220 5.25 9.03 -0.14
C LEU A 220 4.47 10.17 0.50
N ILE A 221 3.16 10.00 0.65
CA ILE A 221 2.31 10.87 1.46
C ILE A 221 2.03 10.14 2.77
N SER A 222 2.31 10.77 3.90
CA SER A 222 2.10 10.21 5.24
C SER A 222 1.12 11.07 6.02
N GLU A 223 0.10 10.44 6.59
CA GLU A 223 -0.95 11.04 7.42
C GLU A 223 -0.88 10.45 8.82
N LEU A 224 -0.43 11.24 9.78
CA LEU A 224 -0.41 10.86 11.18
C LEU A 224 -1.64 11.41 11.89
N ARG A 225 -2.47 10.53 12.42
CA ARG A 225 -3.58 10.85 13.31
C ARG A 225 -3.27 10.39 14.72
N ASP A 226 -3.10 11.33 15.62
CA ASP A 226 -2.86 11.08 17.04
C ASP A 226 -3.49 12.20 17.91
N PRO A 227 -4.79 12.10 18.24
CA PRO A 227 -5.48 13.14 19.01
C PRO A 227 -4.90 13.40 20.39
N GLN A 228 -4.06 12.49 20.92
CA GLN A 228 -3.41 12.69 22.20
C GLN A 228 -2.36 13.82 22.14
N TYR A 229 -1.65 13.94 21.02
CA TYR A 229 -0.55 14.91 20.90
C TYR A 229 -0.68 15.89 19.73
N TYR A 230 -1.63 15.67 18.83
CA TYR A 230 -1.86 16.48 17.63
C TYR A 230 -3.24 17.10 17.65
N ALA A 231 -3.35 18.38 17.30
CA ALA A 231 -4.61 19.10 17.19
C ALA A 231 -5.40 18.70 15.94
N GLU A 232 -4.68 18.28 14.89
CA GLU A 232 -5.23 17.81 13.62
C GLU A 232 -4.34 16.73 13.01
N THR A 233 -4.80 16.07 11.95
CA THR A 233 -3.99 15.11 11.20
C THR A 233 -2.77 15.81 10.59
N TRP A 234 -1.56 15.29 10.87
CA TRP A 234 -0.34 15.82 10.31
C TRP A 234 -0.05 15.12 8.98
N VAL A 235 -0.13 15.89 7.89
CA VAL A 235 0.12 15.39 6.53
C VAL A 235 1.45 15.91 6.03
N VAL A 236 2.29 15.00 5.56
CA VAL A 236 3.62 15.32 5.01
C VAL A 236 3.92 14.46 3.80
N SER A 237 4.83 14.95 2.94
CA SER A 237 5.36 14.18 1.83
C SER A 237 6.84 13.87 2.01
N SER A 238 7.30 12.83 1.33
CA SER A 238 8.72 12.49 1.18
C SER A 238 8.95 11.95 -0.22
N HIS A 239 10.07 12.32 -0.83
CA HIS A 239 10.39 11.96 -2.19
C HIS A 239 11.64 11.11 -2.24
N PHE A 240 11.63 10.13 -3.13
CA PHE A 240 12.76 9.23 -3.36
C PHE A 240 12.97 9.04 -4.85
N LYS A 241 14.22 8.94 -5.24
CA LYS A 241 14.62 8.61 -6.60
C LYS A 241 15.21 7.20 -6.62
N LYS A 242 14.81 6.38 -7.59
CA LYS A 242 15.41 5.06 -7.76
C LYS A 242 16.85 5.17 -8.20
N VAL A 243 17.71 4.37 -7.60
CA VAL A 243 19.12 4.26 -7.99
C VAL A 243 19.38 2.89 -8.62
N PRO A 244 20.38 2.80 -9.53
CA PRO A 244 20.58 1.59 -10.33
C PRO A 244 20.87 0.34 -9.49
N ASP A 245 21.58 0.54 -8.38
CA ASP A 245 22.04 -0.55 -7.53
C ASP A 245 22.10 -0.15 -6.05
N GLY A 246 22.47 -1.12 -5.21
CA GLY A 246 22.66 -0.93 -3.77
C GLY A 246 24.13 -0.73 -3.36
N SER A 247 25.03 -0.41 -4.27
CA SER A 247 26.48 -0.35 -4.00
C SER A 247 26.88 0.65 -2.93
N LYS A 248 26.06 1.71 -2.77
CA LYS A 248 26.28 2.75 -1.75
C LYS A 248 25.46 2.53 -0.47
N TRP A 249 24.95 1.33 -0.25
CA TRP A 249 24.19 1.00 0.94
C TRP A 249 25.10 1.07 2.17
N ASN A 250 24.74 1.95 3.12
CA ASN A 250 25.51 2.21 4.33
C ASN A 250 24.56 2.47 5.51
N PRO A 251 24.02 1.42 6.16
CA PRO A 251 23.13 1.60 7.29
C PRO A 251 23.87 2.19 8.49
N GLU A 252 23.24 3.16 9.13
CA GLU A 252 23.76 3.83 10.31
C GLU A 252 22.90 3.48 11.54
N PRO A 253 23.49 3.38 12.74
CA PRO A 253 22.73 3.11 13.95
C PRO A 253 21.79 4.26 14.30
N CYS A 254 20.83 4.00 15.18
CA CYS A 254 20.01 5.06 15.75
C CYS A 254 20.86 5.98 16.64
N LEU A 255 20.55 7.28 16.55
CA LEU A 255 21.10 8.30 17.43
C LEU A 255 19.95 9.04 18.09
N ALA A 256 20.05 9.27 19.41
CA ALA A 256 19.02 9.98 20.16
C ALA A 256 18.89 11.46 19.78
N ARG A 257 19.85 11.98 19.02
CA ARG A 257 19.92 13.37 18.56
C ARG A 257 20.15 13.47 17.06
#